data_3662a4d3dd2ebca7d6e4c1c4324ffc7e
#
_entry.id   3662a4d3dd2ebca7d6e4c1c4324ffc7e
#
_cell.length_a   1.000
_cell.length_b   1.000
_cell.length_c   1.000
_cell.angle_alpha   90.00
_cell.angle_beta   90.00
_cell.angle_gamma   90.00
#
_symmetry.space_group_name_H-M   'P 1'
#
loop_
_entity.id
_entity.type
_entity.pdbx_description
1 polymer ?
#
loop_
_entity_poly.entity_id
_entity_poly.type
_entity_poly.pdbx_seq_one_letter_code
_entity_poly.pdbx_strand_id
1 'polypeptide(L)'
;IWVNYLAGGSAANPTEKGLNIPVDLAFAFHSDAGTTLNDSIIGTLGIYQTDAYNGVFANGASRYLSHDLTDLIQSNIVRDIRTLYEPRWTRRGKWNQSYYEARVPRVPTMLLELLSHQNFADMRYGIDPRFRFTVSRAIYKGMLQFLCSQYRMDYIVQPLPVDHMALRMIGENEIELSWKAVNDPLEPTAAPEKYIVYTRIGNGDFDN
;
A
#
# COMPACT_ATOMS: atom_id res chain seq x y z
N ILE A 1 16.80 -7.14 -6.04
CA ILE A 1 17.20 -8.36 -6.78
C ILE A 1 15.95 -9.14 -7.19
N TRP A 2 15.10 -9.49 -6.22
CA TRP A 2 13.93 -10.34 -6.42
C TRP A 2 12.93 -9.79 -7.43
N VAL A 3 12.57 -8.51 -7.33
CA VAL A 3 11.70 -7.83 -8.30
C VAL A 3 12.24 -7.94 -9.73
N ASN A 4 13.54 -7.70 -9.92
CA ASN A 4 14.17 -7.79 -11.24
C ASN A 4 14.18 -9.23 -11.77
N TYR A 5 14.37 -10.23 -10.91
CA TYR A 5 14.28 -11.64 -11.28
C TYR A 5 12.86 -12.01 -11.75
N LEU A 6 11.84 -11.57 -11.02
CA LEU A 6 10.44 -11.76 -11.43
C LEU A 6 10.19 -11.13 -12.80
N ALA A 7 10.65 -9.89 -13.01
CA ALA A 7 10.38 -9.11 -14.22
C ALA A 7 11.25 -9.47 -15.45
N GLY A 8 12.28 -10.30 -15.34
CA GLY A 8 13.05 -10.70 -16.51
C GLY A 8 14.55 -10.83 -16.30
N GLY A 9 15.00 -10.91 -15.06
CA GLY A 9 16.40 -11.19 -14.72
C GLY A 9 17.09 -10.08 -13.93
N SER A 10 18.11 -10.44 -13.17
CA SER A 10 18.84 -9.56 -12.27
C SER A 10 20.33 -9.53 -12.60
N ALA A 11 20.92 -8.33 -12.62
CA ALA A 11 22.36 -8.15 -12.78
C ALA A 11 23.18 -8.76 -11.62
N ALA A 12 22.57 -8.96 -10.45
CA ALA A 12 23.21 -9.62 -9.32
C ALA A 12 23.30 -11.16 -9.51
N ASN A 13 22.51 -11.73 -10.41
CA ASN A 13 22.56 -13.13 -10.80
C ASN A 13 22.39 -13.26 -12.32
N PRO A 14 23.42 -12.94 -13.10
CA PRO A 14 23.32 -12.81 -14.56
C PRO A 14 23.14 -14.16 -15.28
N THR A 15 23.42 -15.27 -14.62
CA THR A 15 23.27 -16.62 -15.19
C THR A 15 21.82 -17.12 -15.14
N GLU A 16 20.98 -16.52 -14.30
CA GLU A 16 19.58 -16.91 -14.14
C GLU A 16 18.68 -16.09 -15.04
N LYS A 17 17.90 -16.76 -15.88
CA LYS A 17 16.82 -16.14 -16.61
C LYS A 17 15.71 -15.77 -15.64
N GLY A 18 15.18 -14.55 -15.74
CA GLY A 18 14.01 -14.16 -14.99
C GLY A 18 12.74 -14.88 -15.42
N LEU A 19 11.68 -14.70 -14.65
CA LEU A 19 10.40 -15.37 -14.88
C LEU A 19 9.51 -14.66 -15.91
N ASN A 20 9.87 -13.45 -16.35
CA ASN A 20 9.08 -12.61 -17.27
C ASN A 20 7.65 -12.36 -16.78
N ILE A 21 7.46 -12.29 -15.47
CA ILE A 21 6.19 -11.87 -14.87
C ILE A 21 6.09 -10.36 -14.99
N PRO A 22 5.02 -9.79 -15.57
CA PRO A 22 4.84 -8.35 -15.65
C PRO A 22 4.71 -7.78 -14.23
N VAL A 23 5.57 -6.81 -13.90
CA VAL A 23 5.58 -6.09 -12.62
C VAL A 23 5.50 -4.60 -12.93
N ASP A 24 4.48 -3.92 -12.43
CA ASP A 24 4.23 -2.51 -12.71
C ASP A 24 4.96 -1.56 -11.76
N LEU A 25 5.10 -1.96 -10.51
CA LEU A 25 5.76 -1.19 -9.46
C LEU A 25 6.42 -2.09 -8.41
N ALA A 26 7.31 -1.51 -7.61
CA ALA A 26 7.89 -2.15 -6.43
C ALA A 26 7.72 -1.25 -5.20
N PHE A 27 7.59 -1.88 -4.04
CA PHE A 27 7.40 -1.18 -2.79
C PHE A 27 8.23 -1.84 -1.69
N ALA A 28 9.07 -1.06 -1.01
CA ALA A 28 9.82 -1.48 0.15
C ALA A 28 9.22 -0.83 1.39
N PHE A 29 8.81 -1.65 2.35
CA PHE A 29 8.18 -1.19 3.59
C PHE A 29 9.17 -1.27 4.74
N HIS A 30 9.49 -0.12 5.32
CA HIS A 30 10.45 0.04 6.42
C HIS A 30 9.87 0.83 7.59
N SER A 31 10.56 0.78 8.71
CA SER A 31 10.42 1.70 9.83
C SER A 31 11.80 2.28 10.18
N ASP A 32 11.84 3.59 10.35
CA ASP A 32 13.05 4.34 10.72
C ASP A 32 13.47 4.04 12.17
N ALA A 33 14.72 4.35 12.49
CA ALA A 33 15.32 4.22 13.83
C ALA A 33 15.63 5.60 14.48
N GLY A 34 14.99 6.68 13.99
CA GLY A 34 15.19 8.02 14.51
C GLY A 34 14.52 8.26 15.87
N THR A 35 15.08 9.18 16.65
CA THR A 35 14.51 9.65 17.91
C THR A 35 14.48 11.18 17.94
N THR A 36 13.65 11.75 18.82
CA THR A 36 13.61 13.19 19.10
C THR A 36 13.78 13.45 20.58
N LEU A 37 14.39 14.57 20.95
CA LEU A 37 14.70 14.89 22.35
C LEU A 37 13.48 14.96 23.27
N ASN A 38 12.33 15.36 22.73
CA ASN A 38 11.06 15.52 23.46
C ASN A 38 10.02 14.49 23.05
N ASP A 39 10.44 13.39 22.42
CA ASP A 39 9.59 12.31 21.94
C ASP A 39 8.40 12.83 21.09
N SER A 40 8.66 13.84 20.24
CA SER A 40 7.67 14.32 19.26
C SER A 40 7.58 13.39 18.06
N ILE A 41 6.45 13.45 17.33
CA ILE A 41 6.22 12.65 16.14
C ILE A 41 7.34 12.85 15.11
N ILE A 42 7.97 11.76 14.68
CA ILE A 42 8.91 11.74 13.56
C ILE A 42 8.15 11.65 12.24
N GLY A 43 7.19 10.74 12.13
CA GLY A 43 6.28 10.62 11.02
C GLY A 43 6.84 9.92 9.78
N THR A 44 6.23 10.16 8.63
CA THR A 44 6.39 9.37 7.42
C THR A 44 7.34 10.01 6.40
N LEU A 45 8.33 9.25 5.92
CA LEU A 45 9.27 9.60 4.87
C LEU A 45 9.11 8.67 3.67
N GLY A 46 9.08 9.25 2.47
CA GLY A 46 9.17 8.50 1.21
C GLY A 46 10.54 8.68 0.57
N ILE A 47 11.15 7.60 0.08
CA ILE A 47 12.45 7.59 -0.57
C ILE A 47 12.30 6.99 -1.97
N TYR A 48 12.90 7.62 -2.96
CA TYR A 48 12.91 7.21 -4.35
C TYR A 48 14.24 7.59 -5.01
N GLN A 49 14.48 7.17 -6.25
CA GLN A 49 15.68 7.54 -7.01
C GLN A 49 15.34 7.82 -8.47
N THR A 50 15.63 9.04 -8.94
CA THR A 50 15.41 9.45 -10.34
C THR A 50 16.67 9.41 -11.21
N ASP A 51 17.86 9.60 -10.64
CA ASP A 51 19.10 9.84 -11.40
C ASP A 51 19.82 8.55 -11.82
N ALA A 52 19.41 7.39 -11.27
CA ALA A 52 20.02 6.12 -11.64
C ALA A 52 19.76 5.78 -13.12
N TYR A 53 20.74 5.11 -13.75
CA TYR A 53 20.64 4.61 -15.12
C TYR A 53 20.20 5.69 -16.13
N ASN A 54 20.79 6.88 -16.04
CA ASN A 54 20.48 8.04 -16.89
C ASN A 54 19.02 8.52 -16.79
N GLY A 55 18.37 8.30 -15.64
CA GLY A 55 17.01 8.77 -15.38
C GLY A 55 15.89 7.97 -16.04
N VAL A 56 16.20 6.78 -16.60
CA VAL A 56 15.22 5.94 -17.30
C VAL A 56 15.25 4.50 -16.81
N PHE A 57 14.12 3.83 -16.96
CA PHE A 57 14.00 2.37 -16.81
C PHE A 57 14.39 1.65 -18.10
N ALA A 58 14.57 0.34 -18.05
CA ALA A 58 14.98 -0.45 -19.23
C ALA A 58 13.98 -0.41 -20.38
N ASN A 59 12.70 -0.13 -20.12
CA ASN A 59 11.66 0.08 -21.12
C ASN A 59 11.59 1.50 -21.66
N GLY A 60 12.52 2.39 -21.29
CA GLY A 60 12.58 3.80 -21.72
C GLY A 60 11.69 4.76 -20.90
N ALA A 61 10.88 4.26 -19.97
CA ALA A 61 10.06 5.12 -19.13
C ALA A 61 10.92 5.93 -18.15
N SER A 62 10.49 7.13 -17.82
CA SER A 62 11.20 8.02 -16.89
C SER A 62 11.17 7.48 -15.47
N ARG A 63 12.30 7.56 -14.76
CA ARG A 63 12.37 7.25 -13.32
C ARG A 63 11.64 8.27 -12.43
N TYR A 64 11.18 9.38 -12.97
CA TYR A 64 10.26 10.29 -12.28
C TYR A 64 8.93 9.60 -11.89
N LEU A 65 8.55 8.52 -12.54
CA LEU A 65 7.43 7.68 -12.10
C LEU A 65 7.61 7.16 -10.66
N SER A 66 8.85 6.96 -10.19
CA SER A 66 9.12 6.63 -8.78
C SER A 66 8.82 7.78 -7.82
N HIS A 67 9.07 9.05 -8.25
CA HIS A 67 8.67 10.24 -7.52
C HIS A 67 7.14 10.31 -7.39
N ASP A 68 6.42 10.12 -8.50
CA ASP A 68 4.96 10.24 -8.53
C ASP A 68 4.29 9.14 -7.70
N LEU A 69 4.77 7.89 -7.79
CA LEU A 69 4.35 6.79 -6.92
C LEU A 69 4.54 7.13 -5.43
N THR A 70 5.73 7.66 -5.10
CA THR A 70 6.07 8.05 -3.73
C THR A 70 5.17 9.17 -3.21
N ASP A 71 4.90 10.17 -4.05
CA ASP A 71 4.04 11.30 -3.67
C ASP A 71 2.60 10.86 -3.41
N LEU A 72 2.04 10.03 -4.27
CA LEU A 72 0.69 9.50 -4.13
C LEU A 72 0.54 8.66 -2.86
N ILE A 73 1.45 7.73 -2.61
CA ILE A 73 1.39 6.86 -1.43
C ILE A 73 1.57 7.67 -0.15
N GLN A 74 2.61 8.50 -0.05
CA GLN A 74 2.87 9.31 1.13
C GLN A 74 1.75 10.30 1.42
N SER A 75 1.16 10.89 0.39
CA SER A 75 0.03 11.83 0.53
C SER A 75 -1.21 11.16 1.11
N ASN A 76 -1.57 9.96 0.62
CA ASN A 76 -2.67 9.18 1.15
C ASN A 76 -2.43 8.79 2.62
N ILE A 77 -1.23 8.28 2.95
CA ILE A 77 -0.87 7.88 4.32
C ILE A 77 -1.01 9.07 5.27
N VAL A 78 -0.37 10.19 4.96
CA VAL A 78 -0.37 11.36 5.85
C VAL A 78 -1.76 11.97 5.98
N ARG A 79 -2.54 12.04 4.90
CA ARG A 79 -3.92 12.52 4.93
C ARG A 79 -4.79 11.68 5.86
N ASP A 80 -4.74 10.36 5.70
CA ASP A 80 -5.59 9.44 6.44
C ASP A 80 -5.20 9.40 7.93
N ILE A 81 -3.89 9.41 8.24
CA ILE A 81 -3.41 9.49 9.63
C ILE A 81 -3.83 10.82 10.28
N ARG A 82 -3.69 11.94 9.59
CA ARG A 82 -4.07 13.26 10.13
C ARG A 82 -5.56 13.37 10.38
N THR A 83 -6.37 12.72 9.57
CA THR A 83 -7.83 12.77 9.72
C THR A 83 -8.32 11.88 10.86
N LEU A 84 -7.74 10.70 11.05
CA LEU A 84 -8.29 9.69 11.96
C LEU A 84 -7.55 9.55 13.30
N TYR A 85 -6.28 9.96 13.38
CA TYR A 85 -5.41 9.67 14.53
C TYR A 85 -4.69 10.88 15.09
N GLU A 86 -3.82 11.51 14.30
CA GLU A 86 -2.93 12.58 14.77
C GLU A 86 -2.88 13.74 13.76
N PRO A 87 -3.62 14.81 13.97
CA PRO A 87 -3.67 15.95 13.04
C PRO A 87 -2.30 16.59 12.76
N ARG A 88 -1.33 16.43 13.68
CA ARG A 88 0.04 16.95 13.55
C ARG A 88 1.02 15.91 13.05
N TRP A 89 0.56 14.77 12.48
CA TRP A 89 1.44 13.77 11.91
C TRP A 89 2.41 14.39 10.92
N THR A 90 3.71 14.16 11.11
CA THR A 90 4.73 14.78 10.29
C THR A 90 4.79 14.12 8.92
N ARG A 91 4.58 14.92 7.88
CA ARG A 91 4.98 14.57 6.53
C ARG A 91 6.41 15.00 6.35
N ARG A 92 7.34 14.06 6.38
CA ARG A 92 8.76 14.34 6.09
C ARG A 92 8.93 14.62 4.59
N GLY A 93 10.02 15.27 4.21
CA GLY A 93 10.35 15.48 2.80
C GLY A 93 10.48 14.16 2.04
N LYS A 94 10.24 14.21 0.75
CA LYS A 94 10.57 13.10 -0.15
C LYS A 94 12.05 13.14 -0.49
N TRP A 95 12.77 12.03 -0.30
CA TRP A 95 14.19 11.93 -0.54
C TRP A 95 14.49 11.27 -1.88
N ASN A 96 15.10 12.02 -2.80
CA ASN A 96 15.71 11.48 -4.01
C ASN A 96 17.12 10.99 -3.66
N GLN A 97 17.24 9.75 -3.19
CA GLN A 97 18.47 9.21 -2.63
C GLN A 97 18.76 7.80 -3.13
N SER A 98 20.06 7.50 -3.30
CA SER A 98 20.54 6.23 -3.87
C SER A 98 20.51 5.07 -2.86
N TYR A 99 19.33 4.80 -2.27
CA TYR A 99 19.12 3.56 -1.53
C TYR A 99 19.03 2.38 -2.49
N TYR A 100 19.51 1.21 -2.07
CA TYR A 100 19.55 0.03 -2.92
C TYR A 100 18.16 -0.34 -3.46
N GLU A 101 17.16 -0.36 -2.59
CA GLU A 101 15.78 -0.71 -2.93
C GLU A 101 15.06 0.37 -3.78
N ALA A 102 15.48 1.63 -3.71
CA ALA A 102 14.96 2.69 -4.56
C ALA A 102 15.64 2.71 -5.95
N ARG A 103 16.91 2.29 -6.03
CA ARG A 103 17.75 2.39 -7.22
C ARG A 103 17.70 1.18 -8.13
N VAL A 104 17.79 -0.03 -7.55
CA VAL A 104 18.03 -1.26 -8.30
C VAL A 104 16.81 -1.81 -9.06
N PRO A 105 15.57 -1.68 -8.57
CA PRO A 105 14.42 -2.15 -9.32
C PRO A 105 14.30 -1.48 -10.70
N ARG A 106 13.86 -2.26 -11.69
CA ARG A 106 13.68 -1.82 -13.08
C ARG A 106 12.25 -1.31 -13.35
N VAL A 107 11.48 -1.09 -12.32
CA VAL A 107 10.11 -0.58 -12.33
C VAL A 107 10.01 0.60 -11.36
N PRO A 108 8.97 1.45 -11.47
CA PRO A 108 8.70 2.51 -10.50
C PRO A 108 8.70 1.97 -9.07
N THR A 109 9.45 2.63 -8.18
CA THR A 109 9.72 2.08 -6.86
C THR A 109 9.70 3.16 -5.79
N MET A 110 9.08 2.84 -4.66
CA MET A 110 9.13 3.62 -3.43
C MET A 110 9.71 2.77 -2.29
N LEU A 111 10.58 3.38 -1.47
CA LEU A 111 10.89 2.91 -0.13
C LEU A 111 10.18 3.81 0.87
N LEU A 112 9.37 3.22 1.71
CA LEU A 112 8.61 3.91 2.75
C LEU A 112 9.27 3.69 4.11
N GLU A 113 9.61 4.78 4.80
CA GLU A 113 9.81 4.81 6.24
C GLU A 113 8.53 5.31 6.88
N LEU A 114 7.67 4.39 7.32
CA LEU A 114 6.32 4.74 7.79
C LEU A 114 6.37 5.64 9.03
N LEU A 115 7.18 5.26 9.99
CA LEU A 115 7.34 5.85 11.31
C LEU A 115 8.66 5.38 11.92
N SER A 116 9.06 5.91 13.09
CA SER A 116 10.23 5.39 13.78
C SER A 116 9.86 4.39 14.88
N HIS A 117 10.45 3.18 14.80
CA HIS A 117 10.27 2.13 15.81
C HIS A 117 11.03 2.42 17.12
N GLN A 118 11.90 3.43 17.15
CA GLN A 118 12.60 3.89 18.36
C GLN A 118 11.95 5.12 19.01
N ASN A 119 10.90 5.69 18.40
CA ASN A 119 10.19 6.84 18.90
C ASN A 119 8.86 6.42 19.53
N PHE A 120 8.66 6.72 20.83
CA PHE A 120 7.46 6.30 21.53
C PHE A 120 6.18 6.97 20.99
N ALA A 121 6.27 8.25 20.61
CA ALA A 121 5.13 8.99 20.06
C ALA A 121 4.63 8.39 18.74
N ASP A 122 5.54 7.88 17.90
CA ASP A 122 5.18 7.17 16.67
C ASP A 122 4.64 5.75 16.99
N MET A 123 5.33 5.02 17.87
CA MET A 123 5.03 3.62 18.14
C MET A 123 3.70 3.39 18.85
N ARG A 124 3.20 4.34 19.64
CA ARG A 124 1.85 4.24 20.23
C ARG A 124 0.75 4.08 19.16
N TYR A 125 0.98 4.62 17.95
CA TYR A 125 0.13 4.37 16.79
C TYR A 125 0.51 3.07 16.09
N GLY A 126 1.81 2.83 15.88
CA GLY A 126 2.32 1.67 15.16
C GLY A 126 1.92 0.31 15.76
N ILE A 127 1.59 0.23 17.04
CA ILE A 127 1.09 -0.99 17.70
C ILE A 127 -0.44 -1.16 17.61
N ASP A 128 -1.20 -0.12 17.24
CA ASP A 128 -2.67 -0.20 17.08
C ASP A 128 -3.02 -0.92 15.77
N PRO A 129 -3.74 -2.06 15.81
CA PRO A 129 -4.16 -2.78 14.60
C PRO A 129 -5.03 -1.95 13.66
N ARG A 130 -5.85 -1.02 14.18
CA ARG A 130 -6.70 -0.14 13.37
C ARG A 130 -5.87 0.87 12.59
N PHE A 131 -4.83 1.42 13.22
CA PHE A 131 -3.86 2.28 12.54
C PHE A 131 -3.15 1.53 11.41
N ARG A 132 -2.71 0.30 11.66
CA ARG A 132 -2.07 -0.55 10.65
C ARG A 132 -2.99 -0.81 9.46
N PHE A 133 -4.27 -1.11 9.71
CA PHE A 133 -5.26 -1.28 8.65
C PHE A 133 -5.43 0.01 7.82
N THR A 134 -5.58 1.16 8.48
CA THR A 134 -5.71 2.46 7.81
C THR A 134 -4.51 2.78 6.94
N VAL A 135 -3.30 2.56 7.46
CA VAL A 135 -2.05 2.78 6.69
C VAL A 135 -1.96 1.82 5.50
N SER A 136 -2.24 0.53 5.69
CA SER A 136 -2.23 -0.44 4.60
C SER A 136 -3.24 -0.06 3.50
N ARG A 137 -4.42 0.42 3.89
CA ARG A 137 -5.43 0.91 2.96
C ARG A 137 -4.96 2.19 2.24
N ALA A 138 -4.29 3.11 2.94
CA ALA A 138 -3.74 4.32 2.34
C ALA A 138 -2.64 4.01 1.31
N ILE A 139 -1.77 3.04 1.60
CA ILE A 139 -0.77 2.51 0.65
C ILE A 139 -1.46 1.94 -0.58
N TYR A 140 -2.46 1.08 -0.39
CA TYR A 140 -3.26 0.50 -1.48
C TYR A 140 -3.89 1.59 -2.36
N LYS A 141 -4.52 2.61 -1.76
CA LYS A 141 -5.09 3.75 -2.49
C LYS A 141 -4.04 4.48 -3.33
N GLY A 142 -2.86 4.75 -2.77
CA GLY A 142 -1.78 5.41 -3.50
C GLY A 142 -1.25 4.59 -4.68
N MET A 143 -1.08 3.27 -4.49
CA MET A 143 -0.70 2.35 -5.57
C MET A 143 -1.78 2.29 -6.65
N LEU A 144 -3.05 2.18 -6.27
CA LEU A 144 -4.16 2.14 -7.21
C LEU A 144 -4.27 3.44 -8.02
N GLN A 145 -4.14 4.61 -7.37
CA GLN A 145 -4.10 5.91 -8.07
C GLN A 145 -2.98 5.96 -9.10
N PHE A 146 -1.78 5.50 -8.71
CA PHE A 146 -0.65 5.43 -9.63
C PHE A 146 -0.95 4.55 -10.83
N LEU A 147 -1.40 3.31 -10.62
CA LEU A 147 -1.72 2.36 -11.70
C LEU A 147 -2.83 2.88 -12.61
N CYS A 148 -3.91 3.40 -12.03
CA CYS A 148 -5.01 3.99 -12.81
C CYS A 148 -4.52 5.14 -13.70
N SER A 149 -3.60 5.97 -13.20
CA SER A 149 -3.01 7.05 -13.99
C SER A 149 -2.15 6.53 -15.16
N GLN A 150 -1.37 5.45 -14.94
CA GLN A 150 -0.53 4.86 -15.98
C GLN A 150 -1.36 4.16 -17.07
N TYR A 151 -2.44 3.48 -16.68
CA TYR A 151 -3.30 2.73 -17.59
C TYR A 151 -4.51 3.51 -18.10
N ARG A 152 -4.69 4.77 -17.67
CA ARG A 152 -5.85 5.61 -18.01
C ARG A 152 -7.18 4.95 -17.66
N MET A 153 -7.22 4.35 -16.46
CA MET A 153 -8.39 3.69 -15.90
C MET A 153 -9.05 4.56 -14.85
N ASP A 154 -10.33 4.33 -14.61
CA ASP A 154 -11.06 4.98 -13.53
C ASP A 154 -10.52 4.52 -12.16
N TYR A 155 -10.35 5.48 -11.25
CA TYR A 155 -9.94 5.22 -9.89
C TYR A 155 -11.16 4.89 -9.04
N ILE A 156 -11.31 3.60 -8.71
CA ILE A 156 -12.39 3.08 -7.86
C ILE A 156 -11.77 2.20 -6.79
N VAL A 157 -11.95 2.59 -5.53
CA VAL A 157 -11.39 1.88 -4.39
C VAL A 157 -12.33 0.79 -3.90
N GLN A 158 -11.80 -0.36 -3.57
CA GLN A 158 -12.57 -1.46 -2.98
C GLN A 158 -13.28 -1.00 -1.71
N PRO A 159 -14.59 -1.32 -1.52
CA PRO A 159 -15.31 -1.02 -0.30
C PRO A 159 -14.65 -1.57 0.96
N LEU A 160 -14.97 -0.95 2.10
CA LEU A 160 -14.59 -1.49 3.40
C LEU A 160 -15.30 -2.83 3.67
N PRO A 161 -14.72 -3.70 4.52
CA PRO A 161 -15.40 -4.90 4.96
C PRO A 161 -16.79 -4.60 5.53
N VAL A 162 -17.72 -5.51 5.31
CA VAL A 162 -19.07 -5.41 5.91
C VAL A 162 -19.00 -5.42 7.43
N ASP A 163 -19.95 -4.76 8.07
CA ASP A 163 -20.12 -4.75 9.51
C ASP A 163 -21.41 -5.48 9.92
N HIS A 164 -21.51 -5.84 11.22
CA HIS A 164 -22.68 -6.52 11.80
C HIS A 164 -23.07 -7.78 11.01
N MET A 165 -22.08 -8.55 10.56
CA MET A 165 -22.37 -9.83 9.92
C MET A 165 -22.96 -10.79 10.93
N ALA A 166 -24.14 -11.31 10.64
CA ALA A 166 -24.85 -12.26 11.47
C ALA A 166 -25.44 -13.39 10.62
N LEU A 167 -25.49 -14.59 11.21
CA LEU A 167 -26.12 -15.77 10.65
C LEU A 167 -27.17 -16.28 11.63
N ARG A 168 -28.38 -16.56 11.15
CA ARG A 168 -29.50 -17.05 11.95
C ARG A 168 -30.19 -18.23 11.25
N MET A 169 -30.48 -19.28 11.98
CA MET A 169 -31.37 -20.34 11.51
C MET A 169 -32.81 -19.81 11.51
N ILE A 170 -33.50 -19.89 10.39
CA ILE A 170 -34.90 -19.45 10.23
C ILE A 170 -35.86 -20.61 9.89
N GLY A 171 -35.32 -21.80 9.63
CA GLY A 171 -36.00 -23.02 9.35
C GLY A 171 -35.11 -24.24 9.56
N GLU A 172 -35.65 -25.45 9.33
CA GLU A 172 -34.90 -26.69 9.55
C GLU A 172 -33.64 -26.81 8.66
N ASN A 173 -33.71 -26.28 7.42
CA ASN A 173 -32.60 -26.27 6.47
C ASN A 173 -32.41 -24.87 5.85
N GLU A 174 -32.79 -23.84 6.58
CA GLU A 174 -32.78 -22.46 6.09
C GLU A 174 -32.01 -21.56 7.03
N ILE A 175 -31.07 -20.79 6.47
CA ILE A 175 -30.28 -19.81 7.18
C ILE A 175 -30.45 -18.42 6.55
N GLU A 176 -30.54 -17.43 7.41
CA GLU A 176 -30.51 -16.02 7.04
C GLU A 176 -29.13 -15.46 7.33
N LEU A 177 -28.52 -14.83 6.33
CA LEU A 177 -27.27 -14.09 6.47
C LEU A 177 -27.58 -12.59 6.33
N SER A 178 -27.19 -11.81 7.32
CA SER A 178 -27.38 -10.35 7.32
C SER A 178 -26.07 -9.62 7.59
N TRP A 179 -25.93 -8.40 7.04
CA TRP A 179 -24.78 -7.53 7.27
C TRP A 179 -25.15 -6.08 7.03
N LYS A 180 -24.24 -5.16 7.37
CA LYS A 180 -24.36 -3.74 7.05
C LYS A 180 -23.21 -3.30 6.14
N ALA A 181 -23.54 -2.50 5.14
CA ALA A 181 -22.56 -1.77 4.35
C ALA A 181 -21.79 -0.77 5.23
N VAL A 182 -20.50 -0.61 4.98
CA VAL A 182 -19.65 0.38 5.65
C VAL A 182 -19.25 1.45 4.65
N ASN A 183 -19.61 2.68 4.92
CA ASN A 183 -19.14 3.82 4.14
C ASN A 183 -17.72 4.17 4.56
N ASP A 184 -16.84 4.43 3.59
CA ASP A 184 -15.51 4.97 3.83
C ASP A 184 -15.56 6.50 3.78
N PRO A 185 -15.42 7.22 4.93
CA PRO A 185 -15.48 8.68 4.95
C PRO A 185 -14.27 9.32 4.26
N LEU A 186 -13.20 8.57 4.03
CA LEU A 186 -11.96 9.03 3.40
C LEU A 186 -11.91 8.73 1.90
N GLU A 187 -12.88 7.94 1.39
CA GLU A 187 -12.82 7.48 0.00
C GLU A 187 -14.23 7.31 -0.59
N PRO A 188 -14.77 8.37 -1.20
CA PRO A 188 -16.14 8.34 -1.76
C PRO A 188 -16.34 7.30 -2.88
N THR A 189 -15.26 6.90 -3.58
CA THR A 189 -15.35 5.89 -4.65
C THR A 189 -15.55 4.47 -4.12
N ALA A 190 -15.36 4.26 -2.81
CA ALA A 190 -15.44 2.95 -2.15
C ALA A 190 -16.87 2.58 -1.72
N ALA A 191 -17.90 3.13 -2.35
CA ALA A 191 -19.28 2.76 -2.05
C ALA A 191 -19.59 1.32 -2.52
N PRO A 192 -20.12 0.43 -1.67
CA PRO A 192 -20.44 -0.93 -2.07
C PRO A 192 -21.70 -0.96 -2.93
N GLU A 193 -21.63 -1.50 -4.13
CA GLU A 193 -22.75 -1.68 -5.06
C GLU A 193 -23.28 -3.12 -5.06
N LYS A 194 -22.42 -4.09 -4.80
CA LYS A 194 -22.72 -5.51 -4.87
C LYS A 194 -22.00 -6.27 -3.77
N TYR A 195 -22.54 -7.44 -3.42
CA TYR A 195 -21.94 -8.39 -2.51
C TYR A 195 -21.86 -9.75 -3.17
N ILE A 196 -20.78 -10.47 -2.92
CA ILE A 196 -20.60 -11.85 -3.34
C ILE A 196 -20.56 -12.69 -2.06
N VAL A 197 -21.42 -13.68 -1.98
CA VAL A 197 -21.44 -14.63 -0.86
C VAL A 197 -20.71 -15.89 -1.31
N TYR A 198 -19.62 -16.19 -0.62
CA TYR A 198 -18.88 -17.43 -0.79
C TYR A 198 -19.35 -18.45 0.25
N THR A 199 -19.67 -19.65 -0.21
CA THR A 199 -20.11 -20.75 0.64
C THR A 199 -19.12 -21.91 0.57
N ARG A 200 -19.10 -22.73 1.61
CA ARG A 200 -18.29 -23.95 1.66
C ARG A 200 -19.06 -25.06 2.33
N ILE A 201 -19.03 -26.25 1.75
CA ILE A 201 -19.62 -27.47 2.32
C ILE A 201 -18.47 -28.35 2.85
N GLY A 202 -18.51 -28.67 4.14
CA GLY A 202 -17.48 -29.48 4.79
C GLY A 202 -16.07 -28.85 4.67
N ASN A 203 -15.13 -29.63 4.13
CA ASN A 203 -13.73 -29.22 3.93
C ASN A 203 -13.41 -28.87 2.47
N GLY A 204 -14.41 -28.65 1.63
CA GLY A 204 -14.24 -28.20 0.24
C GLY A 204 -13.72 -26.76 0.13
N ASP A 205 -13.54 -26.28 -1.09
CA ASP A 205 -13.22 -24.89 -1.37
C ASP A 205 -14.45 -23.99 -1.21
N PHE A 206 -14.22 -22.68 -1.16
CA PHE A 206 -15.28 -21.69 -1.19
C PHE A 206 -15.75 -21.45 -2.63
N ASP A 207 -17.06 -21.61 -2.84
CA ASP A 207 -17.72 -21.35 -4.12
C ASP A 207 -18.69 -20.17 -4.00
N ASN A 208 -18.94 -19.48 -5.13
CA ASN A 208 -19.95 -18.42 -5.26
C ASN A 208 -21.04 -18.77 -6.27
#